data_671a8ec25fdbce2c7f4166ee83862ce0
#
_entry.id   671a8ec25fdbce2c7f4166ee83862ce0
#
_cell.length_a   1.000
_cell.length_b   1.000
_cell.length_c   1.000
_cell.angle_alpha   90.00
_cell.angle_beta   90.00
_cell.angle_gamma   90.00
#
_symmetry.space_group_name_H-M   'P 1'
#
loop_
_entity.id
_entity.type
_entity.pdbx_description
1 polymer ?
#
loop_
_entity_poly.entity_id
_entity_poly.type
_entity_poly.pdbx_seq_one_letter_code
_entity_poly.pdbx_strand_id
1 'polypeptide(L)'
;MTGITFPLIGEPLAVDLANTLLEREDGRVDLLATPERLSAWCEAEGERLGVLGPTGFGGRLAEFLVLRAALRELFRGLLDGERPSEEAVKEINVASARVLRFRELGWWETEDRRGSLRAETRDLAHDKADIALARIARSAIDLAGGPEREFLRSCPAPGCPLSFFAENRRRRWCSTVCGNRVRVARHYRRHH
;
A
#
# COMPACT_ATOMS: atom_id res chain seq x y z
N MET A 1 3.82 -3.93 -25.77
CA MET A 1 3.39 -3.26 -24.54
C MET A 1 4.28 -3.78 -23.41
N THR A 2 5.32 -3.06 -23.03
CA THR A 2 6.18 -3.42 -21.90
C THR A 2 5.34 -3.32 -20.63
N GLY A 3 5.02 -4.48 -20.04
CA GLY A 3 4.22 -4.54 -18.82
C GLY A 3 4.91 -3.77 -17.69
N ILE A 4 4.20 -2.81 -17.09
CA ILE A 4 4.66 -2.09 -15.92
C ILE A 4 4.69 -3.09 -14.77
N THR A 5 5.87 -3.29 -14.18
CA THR A 5 6.02 -4.16 -13.01
C THR A 5 6.07 -3.27 -11.77
N PHE A 6 5.11 -3.45 -10.87
CA PHE A 6 5.12 -2.79 -9.57
C PHE A 6 6.05 -3.57 -8.62
N PRO A 7 6.88 -2.88 -7.83
CA PRO A 7 7.96 -3.52 -7.06
C PRO A 7 7.44 -4.36 -5.89
N LEU A 8 6.33 -3.97 -5.31
CA LEU A 8 5.64 -4.68 -4.24
C LEU A 8 4.13 -4.61 -4.48
N ILE A 9 3.50 -5.76 -4.38
CA ILE A 9 2.06 -5.94 -4.28
C ILE A 9 1.84 -6.98 -3.19
N GLY A 10 0.91 -6.70 -2.26
CA GLY A 10 0.61 -7.62 -1.15
C GLY A 10 1.10 -7.13 0.21
N GLU A 11 1.77 -6.00 0.29
CA GLU A 11 1.97 -5.26 1.54
C GLU A 11 0.63 -4.62 1.98
N PRO A 12 0.50 -4.02 3.17
CA PRO A 12 -0.66 -3.16 3.44
C PRO A 12 -0.87 -2.14 2.31
N LEU A 13 -2.12 -1.94 1.86
CA LEU A 13 -2.45 -1.10 0.69
C LEU A 13 -1.77 0.28 0.70
N ALA A 14 -1.68 0.87 1.89
CA ALA A 14 -1.01 2.16 2.07
C ALA A 14 0.50 2.08 1.76
N VAL A 15 1.15 0.98 2.11
CA VAL A 15 2.58 0.74 1.81
C VAL A 15 2.77 0.50 0.32
N ASP A 16 1.88 -0.29 -0.30
CA ASP A 16 1.93 -0.54 -1.74
C ASP A 16 1.76 0.76 -2.54
N LEU A 17 0.80 1.65 -2.16
CA LEU A 17 0.66 2.95 -2.80
C LEU A 17 1.90 3.84 -2.59
N ALA A 18 2.43 3.92 -1.38
CA ALA A 18 3.61 4.73 -1.07
C ALA A 18 4.83 4.29 -1.90
N ASN A 19 4.98 2.99 -2.14
CA ASN A 19 6.05 2.38 -2.92
C ASN A 19 5.94 2.57 -4.43
N THR A 20 4.87 3.18 -4.93
CA THR A 20 4.76 3.53 -6.36
C THR A 20 5.62 4.72 -6.77
N LEU A 21 6.22 5.42 -5.82
CA LEU A 21 7.19 6.49 -6.06
C LEU A 21 8.56 6.04 -5.54
N LEU A 22 9.46 5.77 -6.49
CA LEU A 22 10.81 5.29 -6.21
C LEU A 22 11.78 6.46 -6.22
N GLU A 23 12.36 6.77 -5.09
CA GLU A 23 13.45 7.75 -4.97
C GLU A 23 14.77 6.99 -4.81
N ARG A 24 15.66 7.11 -5.77
CA ARG A 24 16.97 6.46 -5.81
C ARG A 24 18.06 7.51 -5.97
N GLU A 25 19.29 7.13 -5.73
CA GLU A 25 20.45 8.02 -5.94
C GLU A 25 20.57 8.51 -7.39
N ASP A 26 20.16 7.68 -8.36
CA ASP A 26 20.20 7.96 -9.80
C ASP A 26 18.94 8.67 -10.33
N GLY A 27 17.99 8.98 -9.48
CA GLY A 27 16.79 9.74 -9.85
C GLY A 27 15.49 9.24 -9.24
N ARG A 28 14.42 9.91 -9.62
CA ARG A 28 13.04 9.65 -9.16
C ARG A 28 12.24 8.99 -10.27
N VAL A 29 11.63 7.84 -9.98
CA VAL A 29 10.74 7.13 -10.90
C VAL A 29 9.33 7.10 -10.31
N ASP A 30 8.38 7.71 -11.00
CA ASP A 30 6.97 7.66 -10.64
C ASP A 30 6.24 6.57 -11.46
N LEU A 31 5.82 5.52 -10.77
CA LEU A 31 5.08 4.42 -11.38
C LEU A 31 3.62 4.75 -11.65
N LEU A 32 3.09 5.85 -11.06
CA LEU A 32 1.74 6.36 -11.31
C LEU A 32 1.75 7.69 -12.08
N ALA A 33 2.74 7.88 -12.96
CA ALA A 33 2.90 9.15 -13.70
C ALA A 33 1.75 9.46 -14.67
N THR A 34 0.92 8.47 -15.02
CA THR A 34 -0.21 8.66 -15.94
C THR A 34 -1.48 7.95 -15.45
N PRO A 35 -2.67 8.36 -15.93
CA PRO A 35 -3.94 7.70 -15.64
C PRO A 35 -3.95 6.20 -15.94
N GLU A 36 -3.32 5.78 -17.03
CA GLU A 36 -3.24 4.37 -17.44
C GLU A 36 -2.40 3.56 -16.45
N ARG A 37 -1.33 4.16 -15.90
CA ARG A 37 -0.48 3.54 -14.89
C ARG A 37 -1.22 3.39 -13.55
N LEU A 38 -2.03 4.37 -13.18
CA LEU A 38 -2.89 4.25 -12.00
C LEU A 38 -3.90 3.11 -12.20
N SER A 39 -4.55 3.04 -13.35
CA SER A 39 -5.49 1.95 -13.66
C SER A 39 -4.81 0.57 -13.58
N ALA A 40 -3.62 0.44 -14.16
CA ALA A 40 -2.85 -0.81 -14.08
C ALA A 40 -2.45 -1.19 -12.65
N TRP A 41 -2.10 -0.21 -11.79
CA TRP A 41 -1.83 -0.45 -10.38
C TRP A 41 -3.09 -0.89 -9.63
N CYS A 42 -4.22 -0.23 -9.86
CA CYS A 42 -5.49 -0.60 -9.26
C CYS A 42 -5.97 -2.00 -9.69
N GLU A 43 -5.72 -2.39 -10.93
CA GLU A 43 -5.98 -3.75 -11.42
C GLU A 43 -5.08 -4.79 -10.73
N ALA A 44 -3.81 -4.46 -10.53
CA ALA A 44 -2.86 -5.33 -9.83
C ALA A 44 -3.23 -5.53 -8.35
N GLU A 45 -3.80 -4.52 -7.69
CA GLU A 45 -4.32 -4.61 -6.33
C GLU A 45 -5.71 -5.29 -6.25
N GLY A 46 -6.47 -5.26 -7.33
CA GLY A 46 -7.71 -6.02 -7.52
C GLY A 46 -8.70 -5.97 -6.36
N GLU A 47 -9.05 -7.15 -5.85
CA GLU A 47 -10.03 -7.31 -4.76
C GLU A 47 -9.66 -6.58 -3.47
N ARG A 48 -8.39 -6.37 -3.20
CA ARG A 48 -7.92 -5.69 -1.99
C ARG A 48 -8.42 -4.25 -1.93
N LEU A 49 -8.51 -3.57 -3.08
CA LEU A 49 -9.13 -2.26 -3.20
C LEU A 49 -10.67 -2.31 -3.14
N GLY A 50 -11.27 -3.52 -3.22
CA GLY A 50 -12.71 -3.72 -3.24
C GLY A 50 -13.35 -3.29 -4.55
N VAL A 51 -12.58 -3.31 -5.62
CA VAL A 51 -13.00 -2.80 -6.92
C VAL A 51 -12.69 -3.84 -7.98
N LEU A 52 -13.73 -4.50 -8.48
CA LEU A 52 -13.61 -5.47 -9.56
C LEU A 52 -13.91 -4.84 -10.92
N GLY A 53 -13.16 -5.25 -11.94
CA GLY A 53 -13.37 -4.88 -13.34
C GLY A 53 -12.66 -3.60 -13.77
N PRO A 54 -12.75 -3.24 -15.08
CA PRO A 54 -12.07 -2.10 -15.64
C PRO A 54 -12.49 -0.83 -14.91
N THR A 55 -11.52 -0.12 -14.40
CA THR A 55 -11.74 1.01 -13.51
C THR A 55 -11.25 2.28 -14.20
N GLY A 56 -12.18 3.16 -14.52
CA GLY A 56 -11.88 4.48 -15.06
C GLY A 56 -11.28 5.45 -14.03
N PHE A 57 -10.27 5.02 -13.26
CA PHE A 57 -9.64 5.86 -12.22
C PHE A 57 -8.86 7.06 -12.78
N GLY A 58 -8.68 7.14 -14.10
CA GLY A 58 -7.80 8.13 -14.72
C GLY A 58 -8.13 9.58 -14.36
N GLY A 59 -9.38 9.94 -14.27
CA GLY A 59 -9.81 11.28 -13.86
C GLY A 59 -9.53 11.63 -12.39
N ARG A 60 -9.15 10.63 -11.58
CA ARG A 60 -8.91 10.79 -10.13
C ARG A 60 -7.43 10.68 -9.75
N LEU A 61 -6.51 10.63 -10.73
CA LEU A 61 -5.07 10.47 -10.50
C LEU A 61 -4.53 11.47 -9.46
N ALA A 62 -4.90 12.74 -9.55
CA ALA A 62 -4.42 13.77 -8.61
C ALA A 62 -4.70 13.41 -7.14
N GLU A 63 -5.86 12.82 -6.84
CA GLU A 63 -6.25 12.45 -5.48
C GLU A 63 -5.42 11.28 -4.93
N PHE A 64 -5.11 10.29 -5.78
CA PHE A 64 -4.19 9.22 -5.42
C PHE A 64 -2.77 9.73 -5.17
N LEU A 65 -2.31 10.71 -5.96
CA LEU A 65 -0.99 11.32 -5.76
C LEU A 65 -0.90 12.14 -4.47
N VAL A 66 -1.96 12.88 -4.14
CA VAL A 66 -2.07 13.61 -2.85
C VAL A 66 -2.04 12.65 -1.68
N LEU A 67 -2.88 11.61 -1.69
CA LEU A 67 -2.88 10.59 -0.65
C LEU A 67 -1.52 9.90 -0.55
N ARG A 68 -0.89 9.54 -1.67
CA ARG A 68 0.45 8.94 -1.70
C ARG A 68 1.49 9.84 -1.04
N ALA A 69 1.46 11.15 -1.30
CA ALA A 69 2.38 12.09 -0.68
C ALA A 69 2.22 12.13 0.84
N ALA A 70 0.98 12.18 1.33
CA ALA A 70 0.66 12.15 2.75
C ALA A 70 1.11 10.83 3.42
N LEU A 71 0.91 9.69 2.76
CA LEU A 71 1.35 8.38 3.24
C LEU A 71 2.87 8.28 3.33
N ARG A 72 3.60 8.79 2.35
CA ARG A 72 5.07 8.80 2.35
C ARG A 72 5.63 9.64 3.48
N GLU A 73 4.99 10.77 3.76
CA GLU A 73 5.36 11.61 4.90
C GLU A 73 5.07 10.91 6.23
N LEU A 74 3.86 10.33 6.39
CA LEU A 74 3.50 9.55 7.57
C LEU A 74 4.53 8.44 7.84
N PHE A 75 4.87 7.65 6.82
CA PHE A 75 5.78 6.52 6.98
C PHE A 75 7.22 6.96 7.28
N ARG A 76 7.67 8.07 6.70
CA ARG A 76 8.97 8.65 7.05
C ARG A 76 8.98 9.05 8.51
N GLY A 77 7.98 9.80 8.99
CA GLY A 77 7.87 10.18 10.38
C GLY A 77 7.88 8.97 11.33
N LEU A 78 7.13 7.91 11.01
CA LEU A 78 7.12 6.69 11.82
C LEU A 78 8.48 5.98 11.87
N LEU A 79 9.21 5.95 10.75
CA LEU A 79 10.52 5.29 10.63
C LEU A 79 11.63 6.08 11.32
N ASP A 80 11.54 7.42 11.27
CA ASP A 80 12.52 8.34 11.86
C ASP A 80 12.20 8.69 13.32
N GLY A 81 11.03 8.30 13.83
CA GLY A 81 10.54 8.66 15.14
C GLY A 81 10.08 10.12 15.25
N GLU A 82 9.72 10.72 14.13
CA GLU A 82 9.26 12.09 14.02
C GLU A 82 7.73 12.17 13.92
N ARG A 83 7.18 13.30 14.33
CA ARG A 83 5.76 13.57 14.17
C ARG A 83 5.45 13.96 12.73
N PRO A 84 4.51 13.27 12.03
CA PRO A 84 4.04 13.69 10.72
C PRO A 84 3.32 15.05 10.81
N SER A 85 3.28 15.80 9.71
CA SER A 85 2.57 17.07 9.66
C SER A 85 1.05 16.90 9.88
N GLU A 86 0.41 17.96 10.38
CA GLU A 86 -1.04 17.98 10.53
C GLU A 86 -1.76 17.86 9.17
N GLU A 87 -1.14 18.41 8.13
CA GLU A 87 -1.63 18.33 6.75
C GLU A 87 -1.68 16.88 6.27
N ALA A 88 -0.59 16.13 6.42
CA ALA A 88 -0.54 14.72 6.02
C ALA A 88 -1.58 13.88 6.77
N VAL A 89 -1.71 14.09 8.07
CA VAL A 89 -2.73 13.40 8.89
C VAL A 89 -4.13 13.77 8.42
N LYS A 90 -4.39 15.05 8.13
CA LYS A 90 -5.67 15.55 7.64
C LYS A 90 -6.05 14.90 6.29
N GLU A 91 -5.13 14.87 5.33
CA GLU A 91 -5.37 14.26 4.01
C GLU A 91 -5.73 12.78 4.11
N ILE A 92 -5.05 12.04 4.97
CA ILE A 92 -5.37 10.62 5.23
C ILE A 92 -6.76 10.48 5.85
N ASN A 93 -7.11 11.31 6.85
CA ASN A 93 -8.41 11.29 7.49
C ASN A 93 -9.54 11.66 6.51
N VAL A 94 -9.34 12.68 5.68
CA VAL A 94 -10.29 13.08 4.63
C VAL A 94 -10.53 11.95 3.64
N ALA A 95 -9.47 11.29 3.18
CA ALA A 95 -9.59 10.14 2.28
C ALA A 95 -10.33 8.97 2.95
N SER A 96 -10.06 8.68 4.21
CA SER A 96 -10.73 7.63 4.97
C SER A 96 -12.24 7.88 5.15
N ALA A 97 -12.64 9.15 5.28
CA ALA A 97 -14.02 9.57 5.52
C ALA A 97 -14.89 9.61 4.25
N ARG A 98 -14.32 9.45 3.05
CA ARG A 98 -15.08 9.50 1.77
C ARG A 98 -16.19 8.46 1.67
N VAL A 99 -16.04 7.34 2.36
CA VAL A 99 -16.95 6.21 2.28
C VAL A 99 -17.36 5.75 3.67
N LEU A 100 -18.67 5.68 3.90
CA LEU A 100 -19.17 5.03 5.10
C LEU A 100 -18.94 3.52 5.00
N ARG A 101 -18.46 2.95 6.10
CA ARG A 101 -18.23 1.52 6.23
C ARG A 101 -19.00 1.02 7.43
N PHE A 102 -19.73 -0.07 7.22
CA PHE A 102 -20.48 -0.74 8.29
C PHE A 102 -20.26 -2.25 8.22
N ARG A 103 -20.60 -2.91 9.30
CA ARG A 103 -20.59 -4.37 9.35
C ARG A 103 -22.03 -4.88 9.33
N GLU A 104 -22.27 -5.88 8.53
CA GLU A 104 -23.55 -6.61 8.51
C GLU A 104 -23.33 -8.08 8.79
N LEU A 105 -24.38 -8.75 9.27
CA LEU A 105 -24.38 -10.17 9.50
C LEU A 105 -25.13 -10.84 8.34
N GLY A 106 -24.43 -11.68 7.58
CA GLY A 106 -24.99 -12.45 6.48
C GLY A 106 -25.03 -13.94 6.77
N TRP A 107 -25.94 -14.64 6.13
CA TRP A 107 -26.00 -16.09 6.13
C TRP A 107 -25.32 -16.63 4.88
N TRP A 108 -24.31 -17.48 5.05
CA TRP A 108 -23.60 -18.13 3.96
C TRP A 108 -23.93 -19.61 3.92
N GLU A 109 -24.37 -20.11 2.78
CA GLU A 109 -24.49 -21.52 2.55
C GLU A 109 -23.12 -22.10 2.13
N THR A 110 -22.78 -23.24 2.75
CA THR A 110 -21.61 -24.04 2.36
C THR A 110 -22.05 -25.15 1.38
N GLU A 111 -21.11 -25.74 0.64
CA GLU A 111 -21.39 -26.78 -0.36
C GLU A 111 -22.16 -27.98 0.22
N ASP A 112 -22.00 -28.27 1.50
CA ASP A 112 -22.71 -29.31 2.24
C ASP A 112 -24.09 -28.87 2.77
N ARG A 113 -24.62 -27.71 2.28
CA ARG A 113 -25.89 -27.09 2.71
C ARG A 113 -25.95 -26.71 4.19
N ARG A 114 -24.83 -26.69 4.88
CA ARG A 114 -24.75 -26.13 6.22
C ARG A 114 -24.44 -24.66 6.08
N GLY A 115 -25.31 -23.79 6.57
CA GLY A 115 -25.08 -22.37 6.58
C GLY A 115 -24.32 -21.92 7.83
N SER A 116 -23.63 -20.83 7.72
CA SER A 116 -23.00 -20.14 8.85
C SER A 116 -23.24 -18.64 8.79
N LEU A 117 -23.37 -18.03 9.97
CA LEU A 117 -23.40 -16.59 10.08
C LEU A 117 -21.97 -16.05 9.93
N ARG A 118 -21.80 -15.06 9.07
CA ARG A 118 -20.53 -14.34 8.89
C ARG A 118 -20.76 -12.84 8.98
N ALA A 119 -19.83 -12.17 9.63
CA ALA A 119 -19.81 -10.71 9.63
C ALA A 119 -19.09 -10.23 8.38
N GLU A 120 -19.77 -9.43 7.58
CA GLU A 120 -19.21 -8.76 6.41
C GLU A 120 -18.99 -7.29 6.65
N THR A 121 -17.99 -6.75 5.99
CA THR A 121 -17.76 -5.31 5.94
C THR A 121 -18.21 -4.78 4.59
N ARG A 122 -19.13 -3.84 4.61
CA ARG A 122 -19.66 -3.18 3.41
C ARG A 122 -19.19 -1.73 3.35
N ASP A 123 -18.81 -1.31 2.16
CA ASP A 123 -18.54 0.09 1.85
C ASP A 123 -19.77 0.66 1.15
N LEU A 124 -20.35 1.74 1.71
CA LEU A 124 -21.51 2.42 1.15
C LEU A 124 -21.06 3.56 0.24
N ALA A 125 -20.75 3.24 -1.00
CA ALA A 125 -20.42 4.21 -2.04
C ALA A 125 -20.69 3.61 -3.42
N HIS A 126 -20.91 4.50 -4.40
CA HIS A 126 -21.04 4.14 -5.82
C HIS A 126 -19.75 4.38 -6.60
N ASP A 127 -18.93 5.36 -6.17
CA ASP A 127 -17.67 5.68 -6.82
C ASP A 127 -16.56 4.72 -6.36
N LYS A 128 -16.04 3.97 -7.31
CA LYS A 128 -14.98 3.00 -7.08
C LYS A 128 -13.67 3.65 -6.60
N ALA A 129 -13.37 4.86 -7.07
CA ALA A 129 -12.15 5.57 -6.66
C ALA A 129 -12.25 6.02 -5.20
N ASP A 130 -13.42 6.46 -4.74
CA ASP A 130 -13.62 6.79 -3.33
C ASP A 130 -13.49 5.56 -2.44
N ILE A 131 -14.01 4.40 -2.87
CA ILE A 131 -13.81 3.12 -2.14
C ILE A 131 -12.32 2.79 -2.04
N ALA A 132 -11.58 2.87 -3.14
CA ALA A 132 -10.15 2.58 -3.16
C ALA A 132 -9.35 3.53 -2.26
N LEU A 133 -9.58 4.85 -2.40
CA LEU A 133 -8.92 5.88 -1.57
C LEU A 133 -9.21 5.67 -0.09
N ALA A 134 -10.48 5.41 0.27
CA ALA A 134 -10.86 5.18 1.65
C ALA A 134 -10.23 3.89 2.23
N ARG A 135 -10.15 2.83 1.45
CA ARG A 135 -9.50 1.57 1.88
C ARG A 135 -8.01 1.74 2.09
N ILE A 136 -7.33 2.44 1.18
CA ILE A 136 -5.91 2.76 1.30
C ILE A 136 -5.66 3.60 2.57
N ALA A 137 -6.45 4.66 2.76
CA ALA A 137 -6.30 5.54 3.92
C ALA A 137 -6.55 4.80 5.24
N ARG A 138 -7.56 3.93 5.31
CA ARG A 138 -7.83 3.10 6.50
C ARG A 138 -6.70 2.12 6.77
N SER A 139 -6.13 1.51 5.74
CA SER A 139 -4.93 0.67 5.88
C SER A 139 -3.77 1.43 6.52
N ALA A 140 -3.61 2.72 6.22
CA ALA A 140 -2.60 3.56 6.87
C ALA A 140 -2.95 3.87 8.33
N ILE A 141 -4.22 4.17 8.62
CA ILE A 141 -4.70 4.46 9.98
C ILE A 141 -4.51 3.24 10.88
N ASP A 142 -4.92 2.06 10.41
CA ASP A 142 -4.80 0.81 11.16
C ASP A 142 -3.33 0.48 11.44
N LEU A 143 -2.46 0.63 10.42
CA LEU A 143 -1.02 0.41 10.57
C LEU A 143 -0.38 1.41 11.54
N ALA A 144 -0.63 2.71 11.35
CA ALA A 144 0.04 3.75 12.14
C ALA A 144 -0.50 3.86 13.57
N GLY A 145 -1.81 3.67 13.74
CA GLY A 145 -2.49 3.76 15.03
C GLY A 145 -2.44 2.47 15.86
N GLY A 146 -2.13 1.33 15.22
CA GLY A 146 -2.08 0.02 15.84
C GLY A 146 -0.69 -0.36 16.39
N PRO A 147 -0.62 -1.51 17.09
CA PRO A 147 0.66 -2.07 17.55
C PRO A 147 1.55 -2.50 16.38
N GLU A 148 0.97 -2.74 15.22
CA GLU A 148 1.63 -3.24 14.02
C GLU A 148 2.56 -2.22 13.38
N ARG A 149 2.49 -0.93 13.77
CA ARG A 149 3.44 0.10 13.31
C ARG A 149 4.91 -0.29 13.50
N GLU A 150 5.17 -1.11 14.52
CA GLU A 150 6.52 -1.60 14.81
C GLU A 150 7.07 -2.56 13.74
N PHE A 151 6.22 -3.07 12.84
CA PHE A 151 6.63 -3.94 11.74
C PHE A 151 6.94 -3.19 10.44
N LEU A 152 6.64 -1.88 10.36
CA LEU A 152 7.06 -1.07 9.22
C LEU A 152 8.59 -0.90 9.23
N ARG A 153 9.24 -1.13 8.09
CA ARG A 153 10.68 -1.03 7.90
C ARG A 153 11.05 -0.40 6.57
N SER A 154 12.11 0.36 6.54
CA SER A 154 12.83 0.68 5.31
C SER A 154 13.69 -0.51 4.89
N CYS A 155 13.77 -0.78 3.59
CA CYS A 155 14.62 -1.87 3.09
C CYS A 155 16.09 -1.46 3.18
N PRO A 156 16.94 -2.20 3.94
CA PRO A 156 18.35 -1.84 4.13
C PRO A 156 19.25 -2.30 2.97
N ALA A 157 18.70 -2.77 1.86
CA ALA A 157 19.49 -3.14 0.70
C ALA A 157 20.01 -1.88 -0.01
N PRO A 158 21.30 -1.81 -0.40
CA PRO A 158 21.87 -0.65 -1.06
C PRO A 158 21.03 -0.20 -2.27
N GLY A 159 20.68 1.10 -2.31
CA GLY A 159 19.87 1.69 -3.38
C GLY A 159 18.41 1.20 -3.44
N CYS A 160 17.87 0.59 -2.40
CA CYS A 160 16.45 0.23 -2.35
C CYS A 160 15.63 1.32 -1.64
N PRO A 161 14.65 1.96 -2.32
CA PRO A 161 13.86 3.02 -1.75
C PRO A 161 12.56 2.54 -1.08
N LEU A 162 12.35 1.23 -0.98
CA LEU A 162 11.06 0.67 -0.58
C LEU A 162 10.93 0.51 0.94
N SER A 163 9.75 0.82 1.42
CA SER A 163 9.28 0.39 2.75
C SER A 163 8.52 -0.93 2.63
N PHE A 164 8.51 -1.72 3.67
CA PHE A 164 7.80 -3.00 3.71
C PHE A 164 7.31 -3.31 5.12
N PHE A 165 6.32 -4.19 5.21
CA PHE A 165 5.74 -4.64 6.46
C PHE A 165 6.34 -6.00 6.87
N ALA A 166 7.07 -6.03 7.97
CA ALA A 166 7.79 -7.21 8.44
C ALA A 166 6.99 -8.01 9.49
N GLU A 167 5.81 -8.55 9.13
CA GLU A 167 4.99 -9.40 10.01
C GLU A 167 5.82 -10.49 10.69
N ASN A 168 6.78 -11.03 9.95
CA ASN A 168 7.75 -11.97 10.47
C ASN A 168 9.05 -11.22 10.79
N ARG A 169 9.47 -11.20 12.05
CA ARG A 169 10.73 -10.60 12.51
C ARG A 169 11.97 -11.13 11.77
N ARG A 170 11.86 -12.26 11.05
CA ARG A 170 12.93 -12.82 10.21
C ARG A 170 13.01 -12.12 8.84
N ARG A 171 11.96 -11.45 8.39
CA ARG A 171 11.95 -10.69 7.13
C ARG A 171 12.78 -9.41 7.29
N ARG A 172 13.97 -9.42 6.72
CA ARG A 172 14.94 -8.32 6.81
C ARG A 172 14.98 -7.41 5.59
N TRP A 173 14.38 -7.84 4.47
CA TRP A 173 14.39 -7.13 3.19
C TRP A 173 12.99 -7.16 2.57
N CYS A 174 12.71 -6.14 1.75
CA CYS A 174 11.41 -6.07 1.07
C CYS A 174 11.17 -7.28 0.12
N SER A 175 12.25 -7.86 -0.43
CA SER A 175 12.16 -9.00 -1.35
C SER A 175 13.40 -9.89 -1.27
N THR A 176 13.29 -11.10 -1.86
CA THR A 176 14.42 -12.04 -2.02
C THR A 176 15.53 -11.44 -2.90
N VAL A 177 15.18 -10.62 -3.89
CA VAL A 177 16.12 -9.90 -4.76
C VAL A 177 17.00 -8.97 -3.94
N CYS A 178 16.42 -8.17 -3.04
CA CYS A 178 17.17 -7.31 -2.14
C CYS A 178 18.07 -8.10 -1.18
N GLY A 179 17.55 -9.21 -0.66
CA GLY A 179 18.37 -10.12 0.17
C GLY A 179 19.57 -10.69 -0.57
N ASN A 180 19.41 -11.07 -1.84
CA ASN A 180 20.52 -11.53 -2.70
C ASN A 180 21.53 -10.41 -2.96
N ARG A 181 21.06 -9.19 -3.27
CA ARG A 181 21.94 -8.03 -3.48
C ARG A 181 22.84 -7.78 -2.27
N VAL A 182 22.28 -7.83 -1.06
CA VAL A 182 23.06 -7.67 0.17
C VAL A 182 24.08 -8.80 0.37
N ARG A 183 23.72 -10.06 0.07
CA ARG A 183 24.64 -11.19 0.15
C ARG A 183 25.83 -11.05 -0.79
N VAL A 184 25.54 -10.68 -2.04
CA VAL A 184 26.58 -10.44 -3.05
C VAL A 184 27.49 -9.29 -2.64
N ALA A 185 26.95 -8.15 -2.21
CA ALA A 185 27.74 -7.00 -1.76
C ALA A 185 28.64 -7.34 -0.56
N ARG A 186 28.18 -8.19 0.36
CA ARG A 186 29.01 -8.68 1.49
C ARG A 186 30.12 -9.62 1.04
N HIS A 187 29.85 -10.48 0.07
CA HIS A 187 30.85 -11.38 -0.50
C HIS A 187 31.99 -10.60 -1.14
N TYR A 188 31.67 -9.62 -2.00
CA TYR A 188 32.67 -8.76 -2.64
C TYR A 188 33.56 -8.04 -1.62
N ARG A 189 32.98 -7.44 -0.56
CA ARG A 189 33.74 -6.75 0.49
C ARG A 189 34.67 -7.63 1.33
N ARG A 190 34.48 -8.95 1.32
CA ARG A 190 35.34 -9.90 2.05
C ARG A 190 36.49 -10.41 1.21
N HIS A 191 36.42 -10.29 -0.10
CA HIS A 191 37.38 -10.87 -1.04
C HIS A 191 38.15 -9.82 -1.84
N HIS A 192 37.82 -8.55 -1.64
CA HIS A 192 38.52 -7.37 -2.18
C HIS A 192 38.75 -6.34 -1.09
#